data_d2f4442b996805b2fb199ae54d5eee4d
#
_entry.id   d2f4442b996805b2fb199ae54d5eee4d
#
_cell.length_a   1.000
_cell.length_b   1.000
_cell.length_c   1.000
_cell.angle_alpha   90.00
_cell.angle_beta   90.00
_cell.angle_gamma   90.00
#
_symmetry.space_group_name_H-M   'P 1'
#
loop_
_entity.id
_entity.type
_entity.pdbx_description
1 polymer ?
#
loop_
_entity_poly.entity_id
_entity_poly.type
_entity_poly.pdbx_seq_one_letter_code
_entity_poly.pdbx_strand_id
1 'polypeptide(L)'
;FPLLFAPALATLLEGPAAGVAIGVGAALLNLVFVPETGVLPALAGGIVIAVAAPPLVANVKRRTALLRAFIAGGCVQLLGVVVLFSSRLAADGISDELLREALFAAGATVVSAGFAFAATVLLLPLLEHLFGACSNIRLNDDADLGHSLLQKLSLAAPGTYHHSVVVATLSAAAADRIGANSLLARVGSYYHDIGKLTKPNYYTEN
;
A
#
# COMPACT_ATOMS: atom_id res chain seq x y z
N PHE A 1 8.00 16.68 5.74
CA PHE A 1 7.25 16.15 4.58
C PHE A 1 6.87 14.69 4.83
N PRO A 2 5.69 14.23 4.45
CA PRO A 2 5.27 12.85 4.63
C PRO A 2 5.98 11.93 3.61
N LEU A 3 7.26 11.65 3.85
CA LEU A 3 8.12 10.84 2.97
C LEU A 3 7.59 9.41 2.73
N LEU A 4 6.71 8.91 3.61
CA LEU A 4 6.06 7.61 3.45
C LEU A 4 4.92 7.61 2.43
N PHE A 5 4.29 8.74 2.16
CA PHE A 5 3.08 8.82 1.33
C PHE A 5 3.34 8.45 -0.14
N ALA A 6 4.26 9.15 -0.79
CA ALA A 6 4.52 8.99 -2.21
C ALA A 6 5.02 7.58 -2.58
N PRO A 7 6.04 7.00 -1.88
CA PRO A 7 6.50 5.65 -2.16
C PRO A 7 5.46 4.57 -1.83
N ALA A 8 4.64 4.76 -0.78
CA ALA A 8 3.58 3.82 -0.46
C ALA A 8 2.50 3.80 -1.56
N LEU A 9 2.06 4.96 -2.02
CA LEU A 9 1.06 5.08 -3.06
C LEU A 9 1.55 4.48 -4.39
N ALA A 10 2.78 4.81 -4.80
CA ALA A 10 3.40 4.27 -6.01
C ALA A 10 3.55 2.74 -5.94
N THR A 11 3.91 2.21 -4.76
CA THR A 11 4.03 0.76 -4.55
C THR A 11 2.67 0.06 -4.70
N LEU A 12 1.60 0.64 -4.20
CA LEU A 12 0.25 0.08 -4.28
C LEU A 12 -0.30 0.06 -5.71
N LEU A 13 0.05 1.07 -6.52
CA LEU A 13 -0.46 1.22 -7.88
C LEU A 13 0.39 0.49 -8.93
N GLU A 14 1.72 0.58 -8.82
CA GLU A 14 2.64 0.12 -9.87
C GLU A 14 3.69 -0.89 -9.39
N GLY A 15 3.74 -1.14 -8.09
CA GLY A 15 4.63 -2.12 -7.50
C GLY A 15 5.87 -1.55 -6.81
N PRO A 16 6.69 -2.41 -6.16
CA PRO A 16 7.75 -1.99 -5.25
C PRO A 16 8.89 -1.22 -5.93
N ALA A 17 9.19 -1.50 -7.19
CA ALA A 17 10.24 -0.80 -7.95
C ALA A 17 9.89 0.68 -8.17
N ALA A 18 8.64 0.97 -8.54
CA ALA A 18 8.14 2.33 -8.68
C ALA A 18 8.14 3.06 -7.34
N GLY A 19 7.75 2.36 -6.26
CA GLY A 19 7.79 2.90 -4.90
C GLY A 19 9.18 3.32 -4.46
N VAL A 20 10.21 2.50 -4.72
CA VAL A 20 11.61 2.86 -4.43
C VAL A 20 12.05 4.08 -5.24
N ALA A 21 11.80 4.10 -6.55
CA ALA A 21 12.22 5.20 -7.42
C ALA A 21 11.59 6.54 -6.99
N ILE A 22 10.29 6.55 -6.72
CA ILE A 22 9.56 7.74 -6.26
C ILE A 22 10.00 8.13 -4.83
N GLY A 23 10.26 7.15 -3.96
CA GLY A 23 10.78 7.39 -2.62
C GLY A 23 12.14 8.07 -2.61
N VAL A 24 13.07 7.62 -3.45
CA VAL A 24 14.39 8.25 -3.63
C VAL A 24 14.23 9.67 -4.19
N GLY A 25 13.38 9.87 -5.19
CA GLY A 25 13.08 11.20 -5.72
C GLY A 25 12.52 12.14 -4.67
N ALA A 26 11.57 11.68 -3.85
CA ALA A 26 11.01 12.45 -2.75
C ALA A 26 12.06 12.79 -1.67
N ALA A 27 12.97 11.85 -1.35
CA ALA A 27 14.07 12.09 -0.43
C ALA A 27 15.02 13.17 -0.95
N LEU A 28 15.37 13.13 -2.23
CA LEU A 28 16.23 14.16 -2.87
C LEU A 28 15.55 15.54 -2.89
N LEU A 29 14.25 15.60 -3.25
CA LEU A 29 13.49 16.85 -3.22
C LEU A 29 13.41 17.45 -1.81
N ASN A 30 13.33 16.61 -0.78
CA ASN A 30 13.30 17.08 0.60
C ASN A 30 14.57 17.83 1.00
N LEU A 31 15.73 17.57 0.36
CA LEU A 31 17.00 18.26 0.64
C LEU A 31 16.94 19.75 0.33
N VAL A 32 16.11 20.16 -0.62
CA VAL A 32 15.93 21.59 -0.96
C VAL A 32 15.42 22.41 0.24
N PHE A 33 14.74 21.75 1.18
CA PHE A 33 14.12 22.39 2.34
C PHE A 33 14.91 22.18 3.65
N VAL A 34 16.05 21.48 3.61
CA VAL A 34 16.87 21.16 4.79
C VAL A 34 18.05 22.12 4.87
N PRO A 35 18.34 22.74 6.04
CA PRO A 35 19.54 23.55 6.26
C PRO A 35 20.83 22.72 5.99
N GLU A 36 21.90 23.39 5.59
CA GLU A 36 23.18 22.76 5.23
C GLU A 36 23.70 21.78 6.30
N THR A 37 23.53 22.10 7.57
CA THR A 37 23.94 21.26 8.71
C THR A 37 23.15 19.96 8.85
N GLY A 38 21.96 19.87 8.23
CA GLY A 38 21.05 18.72 8.30
C GLY A 38 21.00 17.84 7.06
N VAL A 39 21.78 18.14 6.00
CA VAL A 39 21.69 17.46 4.69
C VAL A 39 22.02 15.97 4.78
N LEU A 40 23.12 15.59 5.42
CA LEU A 40 23.55 14.18 5.54
C LEU A 40 22.52 13.31 6.30
N PRO A 41 22.06 13.70 7.50
CA PRO A 41 21.03 12.93 8.22
C PRO A 41 19.68 12.89 7.48
N ALA A 42 19.30 13.97 6.80
CA ALA A 42 18.06 14.00 6.02
C ALA A 42 18.13 13.06 4.80
N LEU A 43 19.28 13.01 4.11
CA LEU A 43 19.55 12.05 3.03
C LEU A 43 19.48 10.62 3.54
N ALA A 44 20.22 10.30 4.59
CA ALA A 44 20.27 8.96 5.15
C ALA A 44 18.87 8.49 5.57
N GLY A 45 18.12 9.31 6.30
CA GLY A 45 16.77 9.02 6.71
C GLY A 45 15.79 8.87 5.52
N GLY A 46 15.89 9.73 4.53
CA GLY A 46 15.08 9.68 3.32
C GLY A 46 15.33 8.41 2.50
N ILE A 47 16.57 8.01 2.32
CA ILE A 47 16.95 6.77 1.60
C ILE A 47 16.47 5.54 2.36
N VAL A 48 16.63 5.49 3.69
CA VAL A 48 16.14 4.38 4.52
C VAL A 48 14.62 4.22 4.33
N ILE A 49 13.87 5.29 4.35
CA ILE A 49 12.41 5.26 4.14
C ILE A 49 12.07 4.83 2.70
N ALA A 50 12.77 5.36 1.71
CA ALA A 50 12.55 5.03 0.31
C ALA A 50 12.74 3.53 0.01
N VAL A 51 13.68 2.89 0.70
CA VAL A 51 13.98 1.46 0.55
C VAL A 51 13.09 0.59 1.44
N ALA A 52 12.79 1.04 2.66
CA ALA A 52 12.05 0.25 3.65
C ALA A 52 10.52 0.28 3.43
N ALA A 53 9.96 1.39 2.96
CA ALA A 53 8.50 1.53 2.81
C ALA A 53 7.88 0.61 1.73
N PRO A 54 8.46 0.46 0.51
CA PRO A 54 7.88 -0.38 -0.53
C PRO A 54 7.66 -1.84 -0.13
N PRO A 55 8.61 -2.59 0.45
CA PRO A 55 8.39 -3.97 0.84
C PRO A 55 7.34 -4.12 1.96
N LEU A 56 7.18 -3.13 2.83
CA LEU A 56 6.15 -3.13 3.88
C LEU A 56 4.73 -3.02 3.29
N VAL A 57 4.59 -2.39 2.12
CA VAL A 57 3.29 -2.07 1.51
C VAL A 57 2.97 -2.98 0.31
N ALA A 58 3.99 -3.57 -0.36
CA ALA A 58 3.84 -4.31 -1.61
C ALA A 58 2.83 -5.48 -1.55
N ASN A 59 2.76 -6.17 -0.42
CA ASN A 59 1.90 -7.35 -0.22
C ASN A 59 0.63 -7.05 0.57
N VAL A 60 0.28 -5.77 0.73
CA VAL A 60 -0.90 -5.37 1.49
C VAL A 60 -2.17 -5.65 0.67
N LYS A 61 -3.02 -6.54 1.21
CA LYS A 61 -4.30 -6.95 0.61
C LYS A 61 -5.52 -6.42 1.39
N ARG A 62 -5.32 -5.81 2.56
CA ARG A 62 -6.39 -5.30 3.41
C ARG A 62 -6.01 -3.95 4.01
N ARG A 63 -6.99 -3.07 4.19
CA ARG A 63 -6.77 -1.74 4.79
C ARG A 63 -6.15 -1.79 6.19
N THR A 64 -6.48 -2.82 6.99
CA THR A 64 -5.87 -3.04 8.32
C THR A 64 -4.38 -3.39 8.24
N ALA A 65 -3.96 -4.11 7.19
CA ALA A 65 -2.56 -4.38 6.95
C ALA A 65 -1.79 -3.13 6.49
N LEU A 66 -2.46 -2.23 5.75
CA LEU A 66 -1.92 -0.92 5.40
C LEU A 66 -1.59 -0.11 6.66
N LEU A 67 -2.52 -0.04 7.64
CA LEU A 67 -2.27 0.63 8.92
C LEU A 67 -1.01 0.10 9.63
N ARG A 68 -0.85 -1.23 9.68
CA ARG A 68 0.34 -1.86 10.28
C ARG A 68 1.62 -1.47 9.54
N ALA A 69 1.60 -1.40 8.21
CA ALA A 69 2.74 -0.98 7.40
C ALA A 69 3.14 0.47 7.70
N PHE A 70 2.16 1.38 7.84
CA PHE A 70 2.43 2.78 8.21
C PHE A 70 2.93 2.94 9.65
N ILE A 71 2.42 2.14 10.61
CA ILE A 71 2.95 2.11 11.97
C ILE A 71 4.40 1.63 11.95
N ALA A 72 4.71 0.53 11.25
CA ALA A 72 6.08 0.03 11.12
C ALA A 72 7.01 1.06 10.47
N GLY A 73 6.57 1.73 9.40
CA GLY A 73 7.32 2.83 8.77
C GLY A 73 7.55 4.02 9.70
N GLY A 74 6.54 4.39 10.49
CA GLY A 74 6.66 5.42 11.54
C GLY A 74 7.66 5.03 12.63
N CYS A 75 7.68 3.76 13.05
CA CYS A 75 8.69 3.26 14.00
C CYS A 75 10.11 3.34 13.43
N VAL A 76 10.30 3.01 12.15
CA VAL A 76 11.60 3.15 11.48
C VAL A 76 12.06 4.62 11.47
N GLN A 77 11.14 5.56 11.18
CA GLN A 77 11.43 7.00 11.25
C GLN A 77 11.79 7.45 12.66
N LEU A 78 11.06 7.01 13.67
CA LEU A 78 11.34 7.33 15.08
C LEU A 78 12.71 6.80 15.52
N LEU A 79 13.07 5.58 15.10
CA LEU A 79 14.43 5.05 15.34
C LEU A 79 15.50 5.95 14.71
N GLY A 80 15.26 6.44 13.48
CA GLY A 80 16.15 7.42 12.84
C GLY A 80 16.31 8.71 13.67
N VAL A 81 15.22 9.25 14.20
CA VAL A 81 15.25 10.40 15.12
C VAL A 81 16.10 10.08 16.36
N VAL A 82 15.87 8.95 17.00
CA VAL A 82 16.62 8.54 18.21
C VAL A 82 18.12 8.44 17.92
N VAL A 83 18.52 7.81 16.79
CA VAL A 83 19.91 7.67 16.39
C VAL A 83 20.56 9.03 16.15
N LEU A 84 19.87 9.94 15.45
CA LEU A 84 20.37 11.29 15.18
C LEU A 84 20.57 12.11 16.46
N PHE A 85 19.60 12.05 17.38
CA PHE A 85 19.72 12.78 18.65
C PHE A 85 20.69 12.14 19.61
N SER A 86 20.91 10.80 19.59
CA SER A 86 21.92 10.14 20.40
C SER A 86 23.33 10.59 20.05
N SER A 87 23.64 10.83 18.77
CA SER A 87 24.95 11.35 18.34
C SER A 87 25.20 12.78 18.82
N ARG A 88 24.18 13.65 18.78
CA ARG A 88 24.26 15.00 19.34
C ARG A 88 24.39 15.02 20.85
N LEU A 89 23.62 14.15 21.53
CA LEU A 89 23.71 14.00 22.98
C LEU A 89 25.11 13.57 23.44
N ALA A 90 25.77 12.70 22.67
CA ALA A 90 27.14 12.25 22.96
C ALA A 90 28.17 13.38 22.74
N ALA A 91 27.92 14.30 21.80
CA ALA A 91 28.82 15.41 21.48
C ALA A 91 28.64 16.63 22.43
N ASP A 92 27.38 17.04 22.65
CA ASP A 92 27.06 18.34 23.26
C ASP A 92 26.49 18.20 24.69
N GLY A 93 26.20 16.96 25.14
CA GLY A 93 25.54 16.71 26.43
C GLY A 93 24.02 17.02 26.39
N ILE A 94 23.37 16.88 27.56
CA ILE A 94 21.93 17.16 27.69
C ILE A 94 21.72 18.68 27.82
N SER A 95 20.97 19.24 26.86
CA SER A 95 20.45 20.61 26.95
C SER A 95 18.93 20.63 26.80
N ASP A 96 18.27 21.63 27.40
CA ASP A 96 16.82 21.81 27.27
C ASP A 96 16.42 22.05 25.81
N GLU A 97 17.28 22.69 25.03
CA GLU A 97 17.06 22.94 23.60
C GLU A 97 17.08 21.64 22.81
N LEU A 98 18.09 20.77 23.04
CA LEU A 98 18.18 19.46 22.40
C LEU A 98 16.96 18.59 22.72
N LEU A 99 16.49 18.63 23.97
CA LEU A 99 15.30 17.86 24.37
C LEU A 99 14.04 18.38 23.66
N ARG A 100 13.85 19.69 23.55
CA ARG A 100 12.73 20.28 22.82
C ARG A 100 12.76 19.94 21.33
N GLU A 101 13.91 20.03 20.67
CA GLU A 101 14.08 19.63 19.28
C GLU A 101 13.75 18.14 19.07
N ALA A 102 14.23 17.25 19.94
CA ALA A 102 13.96 15.82 19.87
C ALA A 102 12.46 15.51 20.00
N LEU A 103 11.78 16.13 20.98
CA LEU A 103 10.35 15.97 21.19
C LEU A 103 9.54 16.50 20.01
N PHE A 104 9.92 17.67 19.46
CA PHE A 104 9.28 18.22 18.27
C PHE A 104 9.46 17.31 17.05
N ALA A 105 10.69 16.81 16.81
CA ALA A 105 10.97 15.89 15.72
C ALA A 105 10.20 14.56 15.84
N ALA A 106 10.10 14.00 17.06
CA ALA A 106 9.32 12.81 17.32
C ALA A 106 7.81 13.04 17.09
N GLY A 107 7.27 14.14 17.60
CA GLY A 107 5.88 14.52 17.37
C GLY A 107 5.56 14.75 15.90
N ALA A 108 6.42 15.47 15.19
CA ALA A 108 6.29 15.70 13.75
C ALA A 108 6.31 14.39 12.95
N THR A 109 7.14 13.41 13.37
CA THR A 109 7.19 12.08 12.75
C THR A 109 5.87 11.33 12.90
N VAL A 110 5.29 11.32 14.10
CA VAL A 110 4.00 10.65 14.36
C VAL A 110 2.88 11.30 13.53
N VAL A 111 2.81 12.63 13.55
CA VAL A 111 1.80 13.39 12.79
C VAL A 111 1.96 13.15 11.28
N SER A 112 3.20 13.15 10.76
CA SER A 112 3.46 12.92 9.33
C SER A 112 3.10 11.51 8.88
N ALA A 113 3.36 10.49 9.70
CA ALA A 113 2.97 9.11 9.43
C ALA A 113 1.44 8.92 9.42
N GLY A 114 0.75 9.53 10.38
CA GLY A 114 -0.72 9.55 10.43
C GLY A 114 -1.34 10.26 9.22
N PHE A 115 -0.80 11.42 8.85
CA PHE A 115 -1.24 12.14 7.65
C PHE A 115 -0.99 11.33 6.38
N ALA A 116 0.19 10.72 6.23
CA ALA A 116 0.53 9.88 5.08
C ALA A 116 -0.43 8.69 4.95
N PHE A 117 -0.77 8.03 6.06
CA PHE A 117 -1.77 6.96 6.08
C PHE A 117 -3.14 7.46 5.64
N ALA A 118 -3.65 8.52 6.24
CA ALA A 118 -4.96 9.09 5.92
C ALA A 118 -5.03 9.53 4.45
N ALA A 119 -4.00 10.22 3.96
CA ALA A 119 -3.89 10.64 2.57
C ALA A 119 -3.87 9.43 1.60
N THR A 120 -3.12 8.37 1.93
CA THR A 120 -3.08 7.15 1.10
C THR A 120 -4.46 6.49 1.03
N VAL A 121 -5.13 6.31 2.16
CA VAL A 121 -6.46 5.67 2.21
C VAL A 121 -7.51 6.47 1.45
N LEU A 122 -7.42 7.81 1.50
CA LEU A 122 -8.37 8.72 0.85
C LEU A 122 -8.11 8.85 -0.66
N LEU A 123 -6.83 9.00 -1.05
CA LEU A 123 -6.47 9.25 -2.44
C LEU A 123 -6.38 7.97 -3.29
N LEU A 124 -6.10 6.81 -2.68
CA LEU A 124 -5.97 5.56 -3.41
C LEU A 124 -7.21 5.24 -4.27
N PRO A 125 -8.47 5.26 -3.75
CA PRO A 125 -9.64 4.99 -4.56
C PRO A 125 -9.86 6.01 -5.68
N LEU A 126 -9.53 7.28 -5.42
CA LEU A 126 -9.62 8.34 -6.41
C LEU A 126 -8.65 8.12 -7.57
N LEU A 127 -7.41 7.76 -7.28
CA LEU A 127 -6.38 7.49 -8.29
C LEU A 127 -6.67 6.19 -9.05
N GLU A 128 -7.15 5.15 -8.38
CA GLU A 128 -7.63 3.93 -9.04
C GLU A 128 -8.72 4.24 -10.07
N HIS A 129 -9.66 5.12 -9.72
CA HIS A 129 -10.73 5.53 -10.63
C HIS A 129 -10.21 6.37 -11.80
N LEU A 130 -9.34 7.35 -11.53
CA LEU A 130 -8.82 8.27 -12.55
C LEU A 130 -7.89 7.57 -13.56
N PHE A 131 -7.03 6.68 -13.09
CA PHE A 131 -6.02 6.00 -13.92
C PHE A 131 -6.45 4.61 -14.40
N GLY A 132 -7.63 4.12 -13.99
CA GLY A 132 -8.06 2.76 -14.27
C GLY A 132 -7.15 1.69 -13.67
N ALA A 133 -6.35 2.05 -12.68
CA ALA A 133 -5.47 1.12 -11.96
C ALA A 133 -6.27 0.28 -10.98
N CYS A 134 -5.79 -0.93 -10.70
CA CYS A 134 -6.43 -1.83 -9.76
C CYS A 134 -5.41 -2.32 -8.73
N SER A 135 -5.49 -1.78 -7.51
CA SER A 135 -4.60 -2.21 -6.42
C SER A 135 -4.98 -3.60 -5.90
N ASN A 136 -4.03 -4.26 -5.22
CA ASN A 136 -4.30 -5.53 -4.55
C ASN A 136 -5.38 -5.42 -3.46
N ILE A 137 -5.60 -4.24 -2.90
CA ILE A 137 -6.65 -3.98 -1.89
C ILE A 137 -8.01 -4.08 -2.57
N ARG A 138 -8.20 -3.41 -3.70
CA ARG A 138 -9.44 -3.45 -4.48
C ARG A 138 -9.71 -4.86 -5.02
N LEU A 139 -8.70 -5.51 -5.59
CA LEU A 139 -8.83 -6.90 -6.05
C LEU A 139 -9.27 -7.85 -4.91
N ASN A 140 -8.79 -7.62 -3.68
CA ASN A 140 -9.20 -8.46 -2.56
C ASN A 140 -10.64 -8.17 -2.11
N ASP A 141 -11.10 -6.94 -2.21
CA ASP A 141 -12.50 -6.59 -1.95
C ASP A 141 -13.42 -7.22 -3.02
N ASP A 142 -13.02 -7.21 -4.31
CA ASP A 142 -13.73 -7.84 -5.42
C ASP A 142 -13.65 -9.38 -5.38
N ALA A 143 -12.66 -9.97 -4.71
CA ALA A 143 -12.53 -11.42 -4.51
C ALA A 143 -13.45 -11.97 -3.42
N ASP A 144 -14.17 -11.12 -2.69
CA ASP A 144 -15.12 -11.56 -1.67
C ASP A 144 -16.36 -12.20 -2.33
N LEU A 145 -16.60 -13.49 -2.05
CA LEU A 145 -17.79 -14.20 -2.52
C LEU A 145 -19.09 -13.63 -1.94
N GLY A 146 -19.01 -12.84 -0.85
CA GLY A 146 -20.10 -12.03 -0.31
C GLY A 146 -20.47 -10.80 -1.15
N HIS A 147 -19.69 -10.48 -2.21
CA HIS A 147 -20.00 -9.36 -3.08
C HIS A 147 -21.39 -9.49 -3.72
N SER A 148 -22.16 -8.41 -3.74
CA SER A 148 -23.58 -8.39 -4.12
C SER A 148 -23.88 -9.01 -5.50
N LEU A 149 -22.99 -8.84 -6.47
CA LEU A 149 -23.11 -9.44 -7.81
C LEU A 149 -22.90 -10.95 -7.79
N LEU A 150 -21.93 -11.45 -7.02
CA LEU A 150 -21.68 -12.89 -6.89
C LEU A 150 -22.80 -13.59 -6.10
N GLN A 151 -23.35 -12.92 -5.10
CA GLN A 151 -24.56 -13.40 -4.41
C GLN A 151 -25.75 -13.50 -5.36
N LYS A 152 -25.97 -12.48 -6.19
CA LYS A 152 -27.03 -12.55 -7.23
C LYS A 152 -26.77 -13.70 -8.21
N LEU A 153 -25.51 -13.90 -8.63
CA LEU A 153 -25.13 -15.00 -9.52
C LEU A 153 -25.43 -16.37 -8.87
N SER A 154 -25.10 -16.54 -7.60
CA SER A 154 -25.32 -17.80 -6.87
C SER A 154 -26.79 -18.15 -6.74
N LEU A 155 -27.69 -17.15 -6.63
CA LEU A 155 -29.13 -17.36 -6.50
C LEU A 155 -29.83 -17.53 -7.86
N ALA A 156 -29.45 -16.76 -8.88
CA ALA A 156 -30.14 -16.72 -10.16
C ALA A 156 -29.55 -17.71 -11.19
N ALA A 157 -28.25 -18.02 -11.09
CA ALA A 157 -27.50 -18.86 -12.02
C ALA A 157 -26.50 -19.76 -11.27
N PRO A 158 -26.95 -20.72 -10.45
CA PRO A 158 -26.09 -21.48 -9.54
C PRO A 158 -25.06 -22.33 -10.27
N GLY A 159 -25.36 -22.87 -11.45
CA GLY A 159 -24.41 -23.61 -12.27
C GLY A 159 -23.27 -22.74 -12.77
N THR A 160 -23.60 -21.54 -13.30
CA THR A 160 -22.59 -20.54 -13.71
C THR A 160 -21.74 -20.07 -12.52
N TYR A 161 -22.36 -19.84 -11.35
CA TYR A 161 -21.63 -19.49 -10.13
C TYR A 161 -20.62 -20.58 -9.74
N HIS A 162 -21.05 -21.84 -9.68
CA HIS A 162 -20.15 -22.95 -9.34
C HIS A 162 -19.03 -23.10 -10.34
N HIS A 163 -19.32 -23.02 -11.65
CA HIS A 163 -18.32 -23.02 -12.72
C HIS A 163 -17.28 -21.90 -12.51
N SER A 164 -17.73 -20.67 -12.26
CA SER A 164 -16.84 -19.51 -12.05
C SER A 164 -15.91 -19.70 -10.85
N VAL A 165 -16.39 -20.30 -9.75
CA VAL A 165 -15.55 -20.59 -8.56
C VAL A 165 -14.50 -21.65 -8.85
N VAL A 166 -14.84 -22.70 -9.58
CA VAL A 166 -13.89 -23.75 -9.98
C VAL A 166 -12.82 -23.19 -10.92
N VAL A 167 -13.24 -22.45 -11.96
CA VAL A 167 -12.34 -21.79 -12.91
C VAL A 167 -11.41 -20.81 -12.19
N ALA A 168 -11.92 -20.02 -11.26
CA ALA A 168 -11.13 -19.09 -10.48
C ALA A 168 -10.03 -19.77 -9.64
N THR A 169 -10.34 -20.94 -9.08
CA THR A 169 -9.37 -21.73 -8.31
C THR A 169 -8.25 -22.26 -9.22
N LEU A 170 -8.60 -22.80 -10.37
CA LEU A 170 -7.64 -23.33 -11.35
C LEU A 170 -6.78 -22.22 -11.96
N SER A 171 -7.41 -21.12 -12.38
CA SER A 171 -6.72 -19.98 -12.98
C SER A 171 -5.74 -19.32 -12.01
N ALA A 172 -6.14 -19.17 -10.72
CA ALA A 172 -5.25 -18.63 -9.71
C ALA A 172 -4.04 -19.54 -9.46
N ALA A 173 -4.25 -20.86 -9.40
CA ALA A 173 -3.16 -21.84 -9.25
C ALA A 173 -2.20 -21.85 -10.46
N ALA A 174 -2.74 -21.72 -11.67
CA ALA A 174 -1.94 -21.63 -12.89
C ALA A 174 -1.12 -20.33 -12.93
N ALA A 175 -1.75 -19.19 -12.61
CA ALA A 175 -1.08 -17.88 -12.54
C ALA A 175 0.07 -17.88 -11.51
N ASP A 176 -0.15 -18.46 -10.34
CA ASP A 176 0.87 -18.58 -9.30
C ASP A 176 2.09 -19.37 -9.76
N ARG A 177 1.88 -20.45 -10.51
CA ARG A 177 2.96 -21.31 -11.06
C ARG A 177 3.86 -20.60 -12.06
N ILE A 178 3.34 -19.63 -12.79
CA ILE A 178 4.10 -18.84 -13.79
C ILE A 178 4.55 -17.48 -13.24
N GLY A 179 4.35 -17.20 -11.95
CA GLY A 179 4.69 -15.92 -11.33
C GLY A 179 3.81 -14.75 -11.76
N ALA A 180 2.61 -15.01 -12.33
CA ALA A 180 1.63 -13.99 -12.68
C ALA A 180 0.75 -13.61 -11.48
N ASN A 181 -0.06 -12.55 -11.61
CA ASN A 181 -0.95 -12.11 -10.55
C ASN A 181 -2.13 -13.07 -10.35
N SER A 182 -1.99 -14.00 -9.40
CA SER A 182 -2.99 -15.02 -9.09
C SER A 182 -4.29 -14.43 -8.53
N LEU A 183 -4.23 -13.29 -7.84
CA LEU A 183 -5.42 -12.61 -7.32
C LEU A 183 -6.25 -11.99 -8.46
N LEU A 184 -5.60 -11.35 -9.43
CA LEU A 184 -6.25 -10.82 -10.62
C LEU A 184 -6.89 -11.94 -11.45
N ALA A 185 -6.18 -13.05 -11.66
CA ALA A 185 -6.70 -14.20 -12.37
C ALA A 185 -7.95 -14.78 -11.69
N ARG A 186 -7.94 -14.86 -10.36
CA ARG A 186 -9.09 -15.31 -9.55
C ARG A 186 -10.29 -14.40 -9.71
N VAL A 187 -10.11 -13.09 -9.52
CA VAL A 187 -11.19 -12.12 -9.62
C VAL A 187 -11.77 -12.08 -11.03
N GLY A 188 -10.93 -12.00 -12.06
CA GLY A 188 -11.38 -12.07 -13.45
C GLY A 188 -12.23 -13.30 -13.73
N SER A 189 -11.83 -14.45 -13.18
CA SER A 189 -12.59 -15.70 -13.33
C SER A 189 -13.91 -15.72 -12.57
N TYR A 190 -14.04 -15.03 -11.42
CA TYR A 190 -15.33 -14.95 -10.73
C TYR A 190 -16.38 -14.20 -11.55
N TYR A 191 -15.96 -13.18 -12.30
CA TYR A 191 -16.87 -12.28 -13.02
C TYR A 191 -16.93 -12.52 -14.53
N HIS A 192 -16.16 -13.46 -15.10
CA HIS A 192 -16.06 -13.65 -16.56
C HIS A 192 -17.41 -13.94 -17.22
N ASP A 193 -18.31 -14.61 -16.52
CA ASP A 193 -19.63 -15.03 -16.99
C ASP A 193 -20.79 -14.26 -16.35
N ILE A 194 -20.52 -13.13 -15.69
CA ILE A 194 -21.54 -12.34 -14.95
C ILE A 194 -22.71 -11.89 -15.86
N GLY A 195 -22.47 -11.73 -17.17
CA GLY A 195 -23.49 -11.37 -18.15
C GLY A 195 -24.62 -12.39 -18.29
N LYS A 196 -24.39 -13.65 -17.89
CA LYS A 196 -25.42 -14.71 -17.90
C LYS A 196 -26.57 -14.43 -16.93
N LEU A 197 -26.38 -13.53 -15.95
CA LEU A 197 -27.45 -13.04 -15.06
C LEU A 197 -28.62 -12.40 -15.80
N THR A 198 -28.45 -11.89 -17.02
CA THR A 198 -29.53 -11.24 -17.77
C THR A 198 -30.59 -12.26 -18.26
N LYS A 199 -30.16 -13.48 -18.57
CA LYS A 199 -31.04 -14.56 -19.05
C LYS A 199 -30.51 -15.93 -18.60
N PRO A 200 -30.59 -16.25 -17.29
CA PRO A 200 -29.97 -17.48 -16.74
C PRO A 200 -30.51 -18.76 -17.38
N ASN A 201 -31.81 -18.79 -17.66
CA ASN A 201 -32.51 -19.95 -18.20
C ASN A 201 -32.14 -20.29 -19.67
N TYR A 202 -31.37 -19.46 -20.37
CA TYR A 202 -30.85 -19.80 -21.69
C TYR A 202 -29.62 -20.73 -21.64
N TYR A 203 -29.03 -20.89 -20.48
CA TYR A 203 -27.82 -21.69 -20.26
C TYR A 203 -28.16 -23.00 -19.56
N THR A 204 -27.75 -24.10 -20.18
CA THR A 204 -28.15 -25.46 -19.76
C THR A 204 -27.61 -25.86 -18.40
N GLU A 205 -26.51 -25.20 -17.95
CA GLU A 205 -25.93 -25.43 -16.64
C GLU A 205 -26.72 -24.85 -15.48
N ASN A 206 -27.63 -23.94 -15.74
CA ASN A 206 -28.50 -23.33 -14.76
C ASN A 206 -29.91 -23.90 -14.78
#